data_335f75ec2c21a0ba99a5340857f853cf
#
_entry.id   335f75ec2c21a0ba99a5340857f853cf
#
_cell.length_a   1.000
_cell.length_b   1.000
_cell.length_c   1.000
_cell.angle_alpha   90.00
_cell.angle_beta   90.00
_cell.angle_gamma   90.00
#
_symmetry.space_group_name_H-M   'P 1'
#
loop_
_entity.id
_entity.type
_entity.pdbx_description
1 polymer ?
#
loop_
_entity_poly.entity_id
_entity_poly.type
_entity_poly.pdbx_seq_one_letter_code
_entity_poly.pdbx_strand_id
1 'polypeptide(L)'
;IEAVVRAVGVPHVTVVKPYKVKKSIEAIRAAIDFEGVSVIISQETCALYAKSLKLARRKPFEVTDKCRNHRDCMDNLACPAFYVWNERIKIDPNLCTGCAVCAQICPENAILPRKEKKVTA
;
A
#
# COMPACT_ATOMS: atom_id res chain seq x y z
N ILE A 1 -9.69 -0.93 20.56
CA ILE A 1 -9.02 -2.25 20.43
C ILE A 1 -7.69 -2.23 21.19
N GLU A 2 -6.80 -1.28 20.97
CA GLU A 2 -5.48 -1.23 21.63
C GLU A 2 -5.59 -1.26 23.16
N ALA A 3 -6.44 -0.42 23.75
CA ALA A 3 -6.65 -0.38 25.21
C ALA A 3 -7.11 -1.74 25.77
N VAL A 4 -7.97 -2.45 25.05
CA VAL A 4 -8.44 -3.79 25.47
C VAL A 4 -7.28 -4.80 25.43
N VAL A 5 -6.50 -4.80 24.36
CA VAL A 5 -5.34 -5.71 24.21
C VAL A 5 -4.30 -5.49 25.31
N ARG A 6 -4.05 -4.23 25.66
CA ARG A 6 -3.15 -3.88 26.78
C ARG A 6 -3.74 -4.27 28.13
N ALA A 7 -5.05 -4.08 28.31
CA ALA A 7 -5.73 -4.40 29.57
C ALA A 7 -5.70 -5.90 29.91
N VAL A 8 -5.70 -6.78 28.90
CA VAL A 8 -5.54 -8.23 29.10
C VAL A 8 -4.09 -8.67 29.32
N GLY A 9 -3.15 -7.71 29.44
CA GLY A 9 -1.77 -7.99 29.83
C GLY A 9 -0.81 -8.35 28.70
N VAL A 10 -1.15 -8.05 27.44
CA VAL A 10 -0.22 -8.28 26.32
C VAL A 10 0.99 -7.35 26.45
N PRO A 11 2.23 -7.86 26.58
CA PRO A 11 3.41 -7.05 26.86
C PRO A 11 3.89 -6.25 25.64
N HIS A 12 3.75 -6.78 24.42
CA HIS A 12 4.19 -6.11 23.20
C HIS A 12 3.00 -5.82 22.27
N VAL A 13 2.59 -4.56 22.20
CA VAL A 13 1.48 -4.11 21.34
C VAL A 13 1.95 -2.96 20.44
N THR A 14 1.87 -3.14 19.14
CA THR A 14 2.25 -2.13 18.16
C THR A 14 1.10 -1.82 17.22
N VAL A 15 0.82 -0.52 17.00
CA VAL A 15 -0.18 -0.06 16.04
C VAL A 15 0.53 0.38 14.76
N VAL A 16 0.14 -0.18 13.61
CA VAL A 16 0.73 0.13 12.32
C VAL A 16 -0.31 0.68 11.34
N LYS A 17 0.16 1.52 10.41
CA LYS A 17 -0.60 1.96 9.24
C LYS A 17 -0.15 1.12 8.04
N PRO A 18 -0.96 0.16 7.53
CA PRO A 18 -0.53 -0.83 6.54
C PRO A 18 -0.05 -0.21 5.21
N TYR A 19 -0.53 0.99 4.87
CA TYR A 19 -0.03 1.70 3.68
C TYR A 19 1.38 2.28 3.83
N LYS A 20 1.98 2.24 5.02
CA LYS A 20 3.39 2.57 5.26
C LYS A 20 4.21 1.29 5.33
N VAL A 21 4.50 0.72 4.14
CA VAL A 21 5.08 -0.62 3.98
C VAL A 21 6.33 -0.83 4.84
N LYS A 22 7.31 0.07 4.75
CA LYS A 22 8.56 -0.03 5.51
C LYS A 22 8.33 -0.14 7.02
N LYS A 23 7.50 0.76 7.58
CA LYS A 23 7.17 0.75 9.02
C LYS A 23 6.41 -0.50 9.44
N SER A 24 5.54 -1.02 8.56
CA SER A 24 4.81 -2.25 8.82
C SER A 24 5.75 -3.45 8.86
N ILE A 25 6.72 -3.53 7.95
CA ILE A 25 7.75 -4.58 7.95
C ILE A 25 8.62 -4.50 9.21
N GLU A 26 9.06 -3.31 9.61
CA GLU A 26 9.84 -3.09 10.83
C GLU A 26 9.08 -3.56 12.08
N ALA A 27 7.79 -3.21 12.19
CA ALA A 27 6.94 -3.64 13.30
C ALA A 27 6.71 -5.16 13.33
N ILE A 28 6.53 -5.78 12.17
CA ILE A 28 6.37 -7.24 12.05
C ILE A 28 7.66 -7.95 12.50
N ARG A 29 8.82 -7.49 12.05
CA ARG A 29 10.12 -8.06 12.45
C ARG A 29 10.32 -7.94 13.96
N ALA A 30 10.10 -6.75 14.54
CA ALA A 30 10.20 -6.55 15.98
C ALA A 30 9.23 -7.44 16.77
N ALA A 31 8.04 -7.72 16.24
CA ALA A 31 7.07 -8.61 16.86
C ALA A 31 7.49 -10.09 16.78
N ILE A 32 8.18 -10.49 15.72
CA ILE A 32 8.72 -11.87 15.56
C ILE A 32 9.90 -12.08 16.49
N ASP A 33 10.77 -11.06 16.64
CA ASP A 33 11.97 -11.13 17.48
C ASP A 33 11.65 -11.03 18.98
N PHE A 34 10.42 -10.65 19.33
CA PHE A 34 9.99 -10.50 20.72
C PHE A 34 9.68 -11.86 21.34
N GLU A 35 10.32 -12.20 22.46
CA GLU A 35 10.02 -13.40 23.25
C GLU A 35 8.72 -13.21 24.05
N GLY A 36 7.67 -13.91 23.63
CA GLY A 36 6.35 -13.84 24.28
C GLY A 36 5.22 -13.47 23.33
N VAL A 37 4.09 -13.06 23.93
CA VAL A 37 2.91 -12.67 23.15
C VAL A 37 3.09 -11.26 22.58
N SER A 38 3.02 -11.16 21.27
CA SER A 38 3.09 -9.88 20.54
C SER A 38 1.83 -9.68 19.69
N VAL A 39 1.26 -8.49 19.73
CA VAL A 39 0.07 -8.11 18.96
C VAL A 39 0.36 -6.90 18.08
N ILE A 40 0.08 -7.03 16.79
CA ILE A 40 0.13 -5.94 15.82
C ILE A 40 -1.29 -5.56 15.44
N ILE A 41 -1.64 -4.29 15.67
CA ILE A 41 -2.93 -3.72 15.31
C ILE A 41 -2.76 -2.94 14.01
N SER A 42 -3.33 -3.47 12.93
CA SER A 42 -3.37 -2.79 11.64
C SER A 42 -4.54 -1.81 11.59
N GLN A 43 -4.25 -0.50 11.64
CA GLN A 43 -5.28 0.54 11.71
C GLN A 43 -5.11 1.54 10.57
N GLU A 44 -5.98 1.46 9.57
CA GLU A 44 -6.05 2.43 8.48
C GLU A 44 -7.47 2.48 7.91
N THR A 45 -7.86 3.64 7.40
CA THR A 45 -9.13 3.78 6.71
C THR A 45 -9.09 3.03 5.37
N CYS A 46 -10.08 2.18 5.12
CA CYS A 46 -10.20 1.50 3.83
C CYS A 46 -10.19 2.52 2.67
N ALA A 47 -9.35 2.28 1.66
CA ALA A 47 -9.17 3.21 0.55
C ALA A 47 -10.48 3.45 -0.24
N LEU A 48 -11.31 2.42 -0.40
CA LEU A 48 -12.63 2.54 -1.06
C LEU A 48 -13.59 3.36 -0.21
N TYR A 49 -13.61 3.13 1.10
CA TYR A 49 -14.44 3.90 2.02
C TYR A 49 -14.02 5.37 2.09
N ALA A 50 -12.72 5.64 2.17
CA ALA A 50 -12.18 7.00 2.10
C ALA A 50 -12.57 7.72 0.80
N LYS A 51 -12.60 6.99 -0.33
CA LYS A 51 -13.03 7.51 -1.63
C LYS A 51 -14.54 7.84 -1.63
N SER A 52 -15.39 6.97 -1.07
CA SER A 52 -16.84 7.20 -0.98
C SER A 52 -17.19 8.42 -0.13
N LEU A 53 -16.45 8.63 0.97
CA LEU A 53 -16.64 9.78 1.87
C LEU A 53 -15.92 11.05 1.40
N LYS A 54 -15.23 11.03 0.25
CA LYS A 54 -14.42 12.14 -0.29
C LYS A 54 -13.36 12.66 0.71
N LEU A 55 -12.93 11.83 1.67
CA LEU A 55 -11.97 12.20 2.72
C LEU A 55 -10.56 12.45 2.18
N ALA A 56 -10.19 11.82 1.06
CA ALA A 56 -8.92 12.06 0.38
C ALA A 56 -9.07 11.85 -1.13
N ARG A 57 -8.71 12.83 -1.93
CA ARG A 57 -8.50 12.66 -3.36
C ARG A 57 -7.12 12.04 -3.57
N ARG A 58 -7.03 10.73 -3.49
CA ARG A 58 -5.81 10.01 -3.85
C ARG A 58 -5.75 9.89 -5.37
N LYS A 59 -4.68 10.40 -5.98
CA LYS A 59 -4.47 10.25 -7.42
C LYS A 59 -4.12 8.80 -7.74
N PRO A 60 -4.65 8.21 -8.83
CA PRO A 60 -4.19 6.91 -9.28
C PRO A 60 -2.70 6.99 -9.67
N PHE A 61 -2.05 5.85 -9.63
CA PHE A 61 -0.65 5.72 -10.04
C PHE A 61 -0.56 5.24 -11.49
N GLU A 62 0.57 5.49 -12.12
CA GLU A 62 0.92 5.00 -13.46
C GLU A 62 2.32 4.42 -13.46
N VAL A 63 2.57 3.48 -14.36
CA VAL A 63 3.88 2.90 -14.59
C VAL A 63 4.59 3.71 -15.66
N THR A 64 5.79 4.19 -15.36
CA THR A 64 6.62 4.99 -16.27
C THR A 64 7.55 4.11 -17.11
N ASP A 65 8.25 4.72 -18.08
CA ASP A 65 9.20 4.03 -18.95
C ASP A 65 10.45 3.51 -18.22
N LYS A 66 10.65 3.90 -16.94
CA LYS A 66 11.70 3.35 -16.08
C LYS A 66 11.45 1.89 -15.67
N CYS A 67 10.25 1.37 -15.92
CA CYS A 67 9.88 0.00 -15.56
C CYS A 67 10.69 -1.00 -16.37
N ARG A 68 11.43 -1.88 -15.68
CA ARG A 68 12.18 -3.00 -16.26
C ARG A 68 11.42 -4.32 -16.23
N ASN A 69 10.14 -4.27 -15.93
CA ASN A 69 9.24 -5.43 -15.96
C ASN A 69 9.61 -6.57 -15.00
N HIS A 70 10.16 -6.23 -13.82
CA HIS A 70 10.51 -7.20 -12.76
C HIS A 70 9.30 -7.97 -12.20
N ARG A 71 8.09 -7.44 -12.35
CA ARG A 71 6.81 -8.00 -11.90
C ARG A 71 6.58 -8.03 -10.38
N ASP A 72 7.53 -7.68 -9.54
CA ASP A 72 7.40 -7.68 -8.06
C ASP A 72 6.12 -6.99 -7.58
N CYS A 73 5.73 -5.90 -8.24
CA CYS A 73 4.51 -5.17 -7.93
C CYS A 73 3.22 -5.95 -8.25
N MET A 74 3.25 -6.86 -9.23
CA MET A 74 2.10 -7.71 -9.57
C MET A 74 2.08 -8.97 -8.71
N ASP A 75 3.20 -9.66 -8.64
CA ASP A 75 3.30 -11.00 -8.05
C ASP A 75 3.16 -10.95 -6.52
N ASN A 76 3.69 -9.90 -5.86
CA ASN A 76 3.62 -9.75 -4.42
C ASN A 76 2.35 -9.06 -3.92
N LEU A 77 1.70 -8.20 -4.72
CA LEU A 77 0.53 -7.44 -4.25
C LEU A 77 -0.81 -7.98 -4.72
N ALA A 78 -0.84 -8.78 -5.79
CA ALA A 78 -2.08 -9.26 -6.42
C ALA A 78 -3.15 -8.16 -6.58
N CYS A 79 -2.73 -6.92 -6.85
CA CYS A 79 -3.62 -5.78 -6.95
C CYS A 79 -4.42 -5.82 -8.27
N PRO A 80 -5.76 -5.76 -8.25
CA PRO A 80 -6.59 -5.87 -9.44
C PRO A 80 -6.42 -4.72 -10.44
N ALA A 81 -5.77 -3.62 -10.03
CA ALA A 81 -5.51 -2.49 -10.92
C ALA A 81 -4.35 -2.76 -11.91
N PHE A 82 -3.51 -3.78 -11.67
CA PHE A 82 -2.44 -4.13 -12.61
C PHE A 82 -2.95 -4.99 -13.77
N TYR A 83 -2.43 -4.72 -14.95
CA TYR A 83 -2.62 -5.55 -16.14
C TYR A 83 -1.37 -5.47 -17.04
N VAL A 84 -1.25 -6.43 -17.95
CA VAL A 84 -0.17 -6.46 -18.93
C VAL A 84 -0.73 -6.06 -20.30
N TRP A 85 -0.10 -5.10 -20.93
CA TRP A 85 -0.43 -4.65 -22.29
C TRP A 85 0.85 -4.49 -23.12
N ASN A 86 0.92 -5.14 -24.25
CA ASN A 86 2.12 -5.18 -25.10
C ASN A 86 3.39 -5.50 -24.29
N GLU A 87 3.33 -6.60 -23.52
CA GLU A 87 4.41 -7.11 -22.69
C GLU A 87 4.86 -6.15 -21.56
N ARG A 88 4.16 -5.04 -21.36
CA ARG A 88 4.46 -4.05 -20.31
C ARG A 88 3.39 -4.02 -19.22
N ILE A 89 3.85 -3.85 -18.00
CA ILE A 89 2.96 -3.66 -16.85
C ILE A 89 2.33 -2.27 -16.92
N LYS A 90 1.02 -2.23 -16.73
CA LYS A 90 0.22 -1.01 -16.68
C LYS A 90 -0.69 -1.02 -15.45
N ILE A 91 -1.20 0.15 -15.08
CA ILE A 91 -2.16 0.33 -14.00
C ILE A 91 -3.43 0.96 -14.58
N ASP A 92 -4.57 0.33 -14.35
CA ASP A 92 -5.88 0.89 -14.68
C ASP A 92 -6.22 2.00 -13.68
N PRO A 93 -6.36 3.25 -14.14
CA PRO A 93 -6.66 4.38 -13.26
C PRO A 93 -8.05 4.31 -12.62
N ASN A 94 -8.99 3.55 -13.21
CA ASN A 94 -10.34 3.40 -12.67
C ASN A 94 -10.36 2.44 -11.47
N LEU A 95 -9.52 1.40 -11.52
CA LEU A 95 -9.38 0.42 -10.45
C LEU A 95 -8.38 0.87 -9.38
N CYS A 96 -7.43 1.74 -9.73
CA CYS A 96 -6.41 2.21 -8.81
C CYS A 96 -6.99 3.12 -7.72
N THR A 97 -6.86 2.71 -6.45
CA THR A 97 -7.30 3.49 -5.28
C THR A 97 -6.29 4.55 -4.82
N GLY A 98 -5.10 4.59 -5.41
CA GLY A 98 -4.05 5.53 -5.03
C GLY A 98 -3.40 5.23 -3.67
N CYS A 99 -3.41 3.98 -3.19
CA CYS A 99 -2.87 3.61 -1.88
C CYS A 99 -1.33 3.73 -1.76
N ALA A 100 -0.62 3.85 -2.90
CA ALA A 100 0.84 4.01 -3.00
C ALA A 100 1.67 2.82 -2.50
N VAL A 101 1.10 1.66 -2.20
CA VAL A 101 1.84 0.48 -1.76
C VAL A 101 2.79 0.00 -2.85
N CYS A 102 2.30 -0.11 -4.09
CA CYS A 102 3.10 -0.56 -5.23
C CYS A 102 4.29 0.36 -5.55
N ALA A 103 4.15 1.67 -5.32
CA ALA A 103 5.24 2.62 -5.51
C ALA A 103 6.37 2.43 -4.48
N GLN A 104 6.05 1.98 -3.26
CA GLN A 104 7.02 1.75 -2.19
C GLN A 104 7.84 0.46 -2.39
N ILE A 105 7.31 -0.52 -3.12
CA ILE A 105 8.00 -1.79 -3.36
C ILE A 105 8.70 -1.85 -4.72
N CYS A 106 8.47 -0.88 -5.61
CA CYS A 106 9.08 -0.85 -6.93
C CYS A 106 10.58 -0.53 -6.82
N PRO A 107 11.49 -1.45 -7.18
CA PRO A 107 12.95 -1.22 -7.07
C PRO A 107 13.44 -0.11 -7.99
N GLU A 108 12.79 0.08 -9.13
CA GLU A 108 13.17 1.11 -10.12
C GLU A 108 12.49 2.47 -9.88
N ASN A 109 11.68 2.61 -8.82
CA ASN A 109 10.84 3.80 -8.59
C ASN A 109 10.05 4.21 -9.84
N ALA A 110 9.60 3.22 -10.61
CA ALA A 110 8.93 3.41 -11.88
C ALA A 110 7.42 3.68 -11.76
N ILE A 111 6.86 3.60 -10.55
CA ILE A 111 5.43 3.80 -10.29
C ILE A 111 5.24 5.16 -9.63
N LEU A 112 4.62 6.08 -10.35
CA LEU A 112 4.44 7.47 -9.90
C LEU A 112 2.96 7.87 -9.92
N PRO A 113 2.55 8.87 -9.12
CA PRO A 113 1.21 9.44 -9.21
C PRO A 113 0.94 9.96 -10.61
N ARG A 114 -0.20 9.57 -11.19
CA ARG A 114 -0.59 10.00 -12.53
C ARG A 114 -0.73 11.51 -12.60
N LYS A 115 -0.06 12.12 -13.58
CA LYS A 115 -0.23 13.54 -13.88
C LYS A 115 -1.60 13.73 -14.53
N GLU A 116 -2.40 14.64 -14.03
CA GLU A 116 -3.62 15.06 -14.71
C GLU A 116 -3.23 15.68 -16.06
N LYS A 117 -3.62 15.04 -17.16
CA LYS A 117 -3.59 15.74 -18.45
C LYS A 117 -4.62 16.86 -18.33
N LYS A 118 -4.19 18.11 -18.34
CA LYS A 118 -5.10 19.24 -18.58
C LYS A 118 -5.74 18.94 -19.93
N VAL A 119 -7.01 18.57 -19.92
CA VAL A 119 -7.81 18.57 -21.13
C VAL A 119 -7.96 20.04 -21.46
N THR A 120 -7.14 20.54 -22.38
CA THR A 120 -7.41 21.80 -23.07
C THR A 120 -8.64 21.54 -23.92
N ALA A 121 -9.76 22.06 -23.45
CA ALA A 121 -10.98 22.17 -24.24
C ALA A 121 -10.75 23.15 -25.39
#